data_e23f16f7a5dfa33497aa0abe2ba17b73
#
_entry.id   e23f16f7a5dfa33497aa0abe2ba17b73
#
_cell.length_a   1.000
_cell.length_b   1.000
_cell.length_c   1.000
_cell.angle_alpha   90.00
_cell.angle_beta   90.00
_cell.angle_gamma   90.00
#
_symmetry.space_group_name_H-M   'P 1'
#
loop_
_entity.id
_entity.type
_entity.pdbx_description
1 polymer ?
#
loop_
_entity_poly.entity_id
_entity_poly.type
_entity_poly.pdbx_seq_one_letter_code
_entity_poly.pdbx_strand_id
1 'polypeptide(L)'
;MNAIINPIVKILWIDAETIGDNGWQELEDLKSSIESPPPIMQTVGFLIGEYSTHISVTDSIGDKECGHLTKIPLCMIRSMLYL
;
A
#
# COMPACT_ATOMS: atom_id res chain seq x y z
N MET A 1 -11.60 -31.41 7.72
CA MET A 1 -11.56 -30.05 8.26
C MET A 1 -11.11 -29.10 7.17
N ASN A 2 -11.84 -28.07 6.96
CA ASN A 2 -11.49 -27.07 5.97
C ASN A 2 -10.74 -25.91 6.65
N ALA A 3 -9.48 -25.78 6.34
CA ALA A 3 -8.74 -24.60 6.76
C ALA A 3 -9.10 -23.45 5.84
N ILE A 4 -9.44 -22.32 6.41
CA ILE A 4 -9.61 -21.10 5.63
C ILE A 4 -8.21 -20.56 5.38
N ILE A 5 -7.82 -20.55 4.11
CA ILE A 5 -6.51 -20.07 3.73
C ILE A 5 -6.73 -18.76 2.98
N ASN A 6 -6.28 -17.69 3.59
CA ASN A 6 -6.28 -16.40 2.90
C ASN A 6 -5.10 -16.38 1.94
N PRO A 7 -5.29 -15.91 0.71
CA PRO A 7 -4.19 -15.83 -0.23
C PRO A 7 -3.14 -14.84 0.22
N ILE A 8 -1.89 -15.14 -0.13
CA ILE A 8 -0.78 -14.22 0.08
C ILE A 8 -0.61 -13.45 -1.21
N VAL A 9 -0.55 -12.13 -1.10
CA VAL A 9 -0.43 -11.26 -2.27
C VAL A 9 0.75 -10.33 -2.13
N LYS A 10 1.31 -9.95 -3.27
CA LYS A 10 2.28 -8.87 -3.38
C LYS A 10 1.64 -7.74 -4.15
N ILE A 11 1.62 -6.57 -3.56
CA ILE A 11 0.97 -5.40 -4.14
C ILE A 11 2.02 -4.33 -4.42
N LEU A 12 2.02 -3.84 -5.66
CA LEU A 12 2.77 -2.65 -6.01
C LEU A 12 1.78 -1.50 -6.09
N TRP A 13 2.02 -0.45 -5.33
CA TRP A 13 1.11 0.68 -5.27
C TRP A 13 1.88 1.98 -5.16
N ILE A 14 1.23 3.09 -5.53
CA ILE A 14 1.83 4.41 -5.51
C ILE A 14 1.25 5.18 -4.34
N ASP A 15 2.14 5.69 -3.51
CA ASP A 15 1.74 6.51 -2.36
C ASP A 15 1.93 7.99 -2.66
N ALA A 16 1.21 8.81 -1.93
CA ALA A 16 1.45 10.25 -1.93
C ALA A 16 2.76 10.52 -1.21
N GLU A 17 3.43 11.58 -1.62
CA GLU A 17 4.70 11.96 -1.03
C GLU A 17 4.69 13.43 -0.67
N THR A 18 5.13 13.74 0.54
CA THR A 18 5.31 15.13 0.98
C THR A 18 6.79 15.39 1.12
N ILE A 19 7.27 16.42 0.44
CA ILE A 19 8.67 16.81 0.46
C ILE A 19 8.79 18.19 1.08
N GLY A 20 9.73 18.33 2.00
CA GLY A 20 9.98 19.56 2.70
C GLY A 20 9.91 19.37 4.21
N ASP A 21 10.34 20.39 4.92
CA ASP A 21 10.29 20.41 6.37
C ASP A 21 9.38 21.54 6.84
N ASN A 22 9.86 22.37 7.74
CA ASN A 22 9.05 23.44 8.29
C ASN A 22 9.32 24.75 7.54
N GLY A 23 8.49 25.11 6.60
CA GLY A 23 8.58 26.42 5.97
C GLY A 23 8.43 26.38 4.47
N TRP A 24 8.65 27.53 3.87
CA TRP A 24 8.53 27.73 2.44
C TRP A 24 9.84 27.37 1.75
N GLN A 25 9.72 26.81 0.57
CA GLN A 25 10.87 26.44 -0.24
C GLN A 25 10.76 27.05 -1.62
N GLU A 26 11.90 27.37 -2.22
CA GLU A 26 11.93 27.89 -3.57
C GLU A 26 11.58 26.80 -4.56
N LEU A 27 10.73 27.12 -5.53
CA LEU A 27 10.32 26.18 -6.56
C LEU A 27 11.51 25.65 -7.36
N GLU A 28 12.50 26.50 -7.61
CA GLU A 28 13.70 26.06 -8.34
C GLU A 28 14.47 24.95 -7.61
N ASP A 29 14.52 25.04 -6.27
CA ASP A 29 15.20 24.04 -5.46
C ASP A 29 14.45 22.71 -5.46
N LEU A 30 13.15 22.75 -5.71
CA LEU A 30 12.30 21.55 -5.71
C LEU A 30 12.09 20.98 -7.11
N LYS A 31 12.65 21.56 -8.13
CA LYS A 31 12.35 21.22 -9.51
C LYS A 31 12.47 19.72 -9.80
N SER A 32 13.56 19.08 -9.39
CA SER A 32 13.74 17.65 -9.63
C SER A 32 12.71 16.82 -8.87
N SER A 33 12.36 17.23 -7.65
CA SER A 33 11.32 16.57 -6.86
C SER A 33 9.94 16.74 -7.49
N ILE A 34 9.66 17.92 -8.02
CA ILE A 34 8.38 18.20 -8.68
C ILE A 34 8.19 17.30 -9.90
N GLU A 35 9.25 17.07 -10.66
CA GLU A 35 9.19 16.29 -11.88
C GLU A 35 9.24 14.78 -11.64
N SER A 36 9.74 14.34 -10.49
CA SER A 36 9.84 12.92 -10.15
C SER A 36 8.47 12.33 -9.80
N PRO A 37 8.18 11.10 -10.23
CA PRO A 37 6.93 10.46 -9.83
C PRO A 37 6.92 10.11 -8.34
N PRO A 38 5.73 9.95 -7.75
CA PRO A 38 5.64 9.46 -6.36
C PRO A 38 6.26 8.07 -6.22
N PRO A 39 6.67 7.70 -5.02
CA PRO A 39 7.34 6.41 -4.81
C PRO A 39 6.41 5.24 -5.02
N ILE A 40 6.98 4.15 -5.53
CA ILE A 40 6.29 2.87 -5.65
C ILE A 40 6.55 2.10 -4.37
N MET A 41 5.48 1.70 -3.71
CA MET A 41 5.53 0.91 -2.49
C MET A 41 5.28 -0.55 -2.82
N GLN A 42 5.86 -1.43 -2.04
CA GLN A 42 5.66 -2.87 -2.15
C GLN A 42 5.14 -3.40 -0.82
N THR A 43 4.02 -4.08 -0.88
CA THR A 43 3.40 -4.68 0.30
C THR A 43 3.14 -6.15 0.03
N VAL A 44 3.54 -7.00 0.96
CA VAL A 44 3.24 -8.43 0.92
C VAL A 44 2.43 -8.77 2.17
N GLY A 45 1.34 -9.49 1.99
CA GLY A 45 0.52 -9.89 3.12
C GLY A 45 -0.61 -10.81 2.74
N PHE A 46 -1.38 -11.17 3.75
CA PHE A 46 -2.60 -11.98 3.55
C PHE A 46 -3.74 -11.05 3.12
N LEU A 47 -4.36 -11.39 2.00
CA LEU A 47 -5.53 -10.64 1.53
C LEU A 47 -6.74 -11.09 2.34
N ILE A 48 -7.29 -10.18 3.12
CA ILE A 48 -8.42 -10.49 4.00
C ILE A 48 -9.72 -9.79 3.58
N GLY A 49 -9.65 -8.90 2.62
CA GLY A 49 -10.85 -8.26 2.10
C GLY A 49 -10.61 -7.57 0.77
N GLU A 50 -11.57 -7.70 -0.14
CA GLU A 50 -11.58 -6.97 -1.40
C GLU A 50 -12.91 -6.24 -1.50
N TYR A 51 -12.85 -4.95 -1.71
CA TYR A 51 -14.03 -4.09 -1.76
C TYR A 51 -13.97 -3.23 -3.02
N SER A 52 -15.05 -2.53 -3.29
CA SER A 52 -15.13 -1.68 -4.48
C SER A 52 -14.18 -0.49 -4.44
N THR A 53 -13.71 -0.10 -3.25
CA THR A 53 -12.87 1.08 -3.07
C THR A 53 -11.43 0.75 -2.68
N HIS A 54 -11.22 -0.40 -2.07
CA HIS A 54 -9.91 -0.74 -1.49
C HIS A 54 -9.78 -2.24 -1.25
N ILE A 55 -8.56 -2.64 -0.95
CA ILE A 55 -8.27 -3.97 -0.42
C ILE A 55 -7.73 -3.84 1.00
N SER A 56 -7.88 -4.90 1.79
CA SER A 56 -7.36 -4.99 3.14
C SER A 56 -6.40 -6.16 3.23
N VAL A 57 -5.20 -5.91 3.72
CA VAL A 57 -4.17 -6.94 3.90
C VAL A 57 -3.61 -6.88 5.31
N THR A 58 -3.12 -8.00 5.79
CA THR A 58 -2.51 -8.08 7.10
C THR A 58 -1.21 -8.88 7.05
N ASP A 59 -0.33 -8.62 7.99
CA ASP A 59 0.94 -9.35 8.09
C ASP A 59 0.79 -10.68 8.83
N SER A 60 -0.24 -10.86 9.64
CA SER A 60 -0.43 -12.06 10.45
C SER A 60 -1.90 -12.29 10.70
N ILE A 61 -2.32 -13.54 10.64
CA ILE A 61 -3.69 -13.93 10.96
C ILE A 61 -3.67 -14.97 12.08
N GLY A 62 -4.40 -14.69 13.15
CA GLY A 62 -4.64 -15.64 14.20
C GLY A 62 -6.05 -16.23 14.09
N ASP A 63 -6.48 -16.91 15.13
CA ASP A 63 -7.78 -17.58 15.13
C ASP A 63 -8.94 -16.57 15.01
N LYS A 64 -8.87 -15.49 15.77
CA LYS A 64 -9.93 -14.46 15.80
C LYS A 64 -9.37 -13.05 15.68
N GLU A 65 -8.12 -12.93 15.27
CA GLU A 65 -7.47 -11.62 15.24
C GLU A 65 -6.44 -11.58 14.12
N CYS A 66 -6.02 -10.39 13.78
CA CYS A 66 -4.95 -10.20 12.82
C CYS A 66 -3.95 -9.18 13.36
N GLY A 67 -2.79 -9.15 12.75
CA GLY A 67 -1.76 -8.17 13.07
C GLY A 67 -2.10 -6.79 12.50
N HIS A 68 -1.09 -6.13 11.97
CA HIS A 68 -1.31 -4.82 11.36
C HIS A 68 -2.21 -4.95 10.15
N LEU A 69 -3.19 -4.06 10.07
CA LEU A 69 -4.10 -3.99 8.94
C LEU A 69 -3.71 -2.82 8.05
N THR A 70 -3.52 -3.10 6.78
CA THR A 70 -3.23 -2.06 5.79
C THR A 70 -4.37 -2.04 4.78
N LYS A 71 -4.95 -0.87 4.58
CA LYS A 71 -5.98 -0.65 3.57
C LYS A 71 -5.37 0.16 2.44
N ILE A 72 -5.42 -0.39 1.24
CA ILE A 72 -4.84 0.26 0.06
C ILE A 72 -5.96 0.60 -0.91
N PRO A 73 -6.16 1.89 -1.24
CA PRO A 73 -7.16 2.28 -2.23
C PRO A 73 -6.86 1.65 -3.58
N LEU A 74 -7.90 1.19 -4.27
CA LEU A 74 -7.73 0.56 -5.58
C LEU A 74 -7.09 1.50 -6.59
N CYS A 75 -7.40 2.79 -6.52
CA CYS A 75 -6.85 3.76 -7.46
C CYS A 75 -5.34 3.95 -7.33
N MET A 76 -4.75 3.51 -6.23
CA MET A 76 -3.30 3.59 -6.00
C MET A 76 -2.58 2.31 -6.37
N ILE A 77 -3.30 1.24 -6.66
CA ILE A 77 -2.69 -0.06 -6.95
C ILE A 77 -2.25 -0.12 -8.40
N ARG A 78 -0.99 -0.49 -8.62
CA ARG A 78 -0.43 -0.74 -9.95
C ARG A 78 -0.57 -2.19 -10.36
N SER A 79 -0.30 -3.10 -9.44
CA SER A 79 -0.43 -4.52 -9.69
C SER A 79 -0.60 -5.28 -8.39
N MET A 80 -1.25 -6.42 -8.49
CA MET A 80 -1.38 -7.35 -7.37
C MET A 80 -1.13 -8.75 -7.90
N LEU A 81 -0.18 -9.46 -7.28
CA LEU A 81 0.16 -10.82 -7.63
C LEU A 81 -0.18 -11.74 -6.48
N TYR A 82 -0.82 -12.84 -6.80
CA TYR A 82 -1.06 -13.92 -5.84
C TYR A 82 0.18 -14.80 -5.77
N LEU A 83 0.67 -15.04 -4.57
CA LEU A 83 1.89 -15.81 -4.36
C LEU A 83 1.64 -17.27 -4.00
#